data_e34cfc22a6dffe4d329f3ecc81f14c7f
#
_entry.id   e34cfc22a6dffe4d329f3ecc81f14c7f
#
_cell.length_a   1.000
_cell.length_b   1.000
_cell.length_c   1.000
_cell.angle_alpha   90.00
_cell.angle_beta   90.00
_cell.angle_gamma   90.00
#
_symmetry.space_group_name_H-M   'P 1'
#
loop_
_entity.id
_entity.type
_entity.pdbx_description
1 polymer ?
#
loop_
_entity_poly.entity_id
_entity_poly.type
_entity_poly.pdbx_seq_one_letter_code
_entity_poly.pdbx_strand_id
1 'polypeptide(L)'
;MAAAEAVDVVVLGMGPGGEAVAGELAAAGLSVVGVESRLVGGECPYYGCVPSKMMIRAGNVVAEALRVPGLAGAVQLTPDFSIVAGRIRSEATDNWDDSVAAKRFTDKGGHLVRGTGRLTGPREVTVSTSDGGELTFRARLAVVLNPGTNPTVPDIPGLAGTPFWTNREAVKAESAPKSLAVLGGGPIAVELAQAFTRFGTKVTMVLRGSSLLTREEPEAGELLARVFRSEGIKIMRTRDVTGVMHSRDRFRVKLSGPAAGTGTRTGGVAVSQLSAEKFLVATGRTPALAPLNLVAAGIKWDGKVAPAVDSQMQLSDGVYLIGDAAGAGAFTHMSMYQGNIVAGHILARHMKQPDRGATESHAVPNVTFTDPEIGAVGLTEKQARDAGLSIRVGYTEVDASTRGWIHKSDNQGFIKIIEDTKTGVLVGATSAGPAGGEVLSALALAVHARIPVSTLTTMIYAYPTFHRSIPEALAKLK
;
A
#
# COMPACT_ATOMS: atom_id res chain seq x y z
N MET A 1 -1.93 -41.38 9.01
CA MET A 1 -2.39 -39.97 8.79
C MET A 1 -3.71 -39.81 9.54
N ALA A 2 -3.86 -38.80 10.38
CA ALA A 2 -5.14 -38.49 11.00
C ALA A 2 -6.19 -38.22 9.91
N ALA A 3 -7.46 -38.63 10.16
CA ALA A 3 -8.54 -38.35 9.23
C ALA A 3 -8.73 -36.83 9.10
N ALA A 4 -9.02 -36.33 7.86
CA ALA A 4 -9.27 -34.93 7.62
C ALA A 4 -10.55 -34.50 8.37
N GLU A 5 -10.46 -33.41 9.14
CA GLU A 5 -11.61 -32.83 9.82
C GLU A 5 -12.49 -32.09 8.80
N ALA A 6 -13.80 -32.36 8.84
CA ALA A 6 -14.76 -31.72 7.93
C ALA A 6 -15.29 -30.40 8.54
N VAL A 7 -15.07 -29.31 7.88
CA VAL A 7 -15.54 -27.96 8.26
C VAL A 7 -16.26 -27.28 7.09
N ASP A 8 -16.96 -26.19 7.31
CA ASP A 8 -17.63 -25.47 6.21
C ASP A 8 -16.63 -24.67 5.39
N VAL A 9 -15.78 -23.90 6.05
CA VAL A 9 -14.84 -22.98 5.38
C VAL A 9 -13.46 -23.03 6.03
N VAL A 10 -12.41 -22.98 5.20
CA VAL A 10 -11.03 -22.77 5.65
C VAL A 10 -10.52 -21.46 5.03
N VAL A 11 -9.96 -20.60 5.88
CA VAL A 11 -9.35 -19.32 5.44
C VAL A 11 -7.85 -19.38 5.72
N LEU A 12 -7.03 -19.28 4.67
CA LEU A 12 -5.56 -19.26 4.75
C LEU A 12 -5.04 -17.84 4.71
N GLY A 13 -4.56 -17.37 5.86
CA GLY A 13 -4.10 -16.00 6.09
C GLY A 13 -5.20 -15.11 6.69
N MET A 14 -5.02 -14.77 7.97
CA MET A 14 -5.93 -13.94 8.75
C MET A 14 -5.50 -12.45 8.73
N GLY A 15 -5.04 -11.95 7.57
CA GLY A 15 -4.92 -10.52 7.31
C GLY A 15 -6.30 -9.86 7.17
N PRO A 16 -6.41 -8.53 6.89
CA PRO A 16 -7.68 -7.79 6.99
C PRO A 16 -8.85 -8.42 6.22
N GLY A 17 -8.60 -8.90 5.00
CA GLY A 17 -9.64 -9.57 4.20
C GLY A 17 -10.02 -10.94 4.75
N GLY A 18 -9.01 -11.73 5.17
CA GLY A 18 -9.24 -13.05 5.77
C GLY A 18 -9.98 -12.96 7.09
N GLU A 19 -9.61 -12.01 7.95
CA GLU A 19 -10.31 -11.74 9.23
C GLU A 19 -11.77 -11.30 8.98
N ALA A 20 -11.99 -10.45 7.97
CA ALA A 20 -13.33 -9.99 7.63
C ALA A 20 -14.24 -11.16 7.18
N VAL A 21 -13.78 -11.94 6.16
CA VAL A 21 -14.56 -13.06 5.63
C VAL A 21 -14.76 -14.18 6.67
N ALA A 22 -13.69 -14.56 7.38
CA ALA A 22 -13.77 -15.62 8.40
C ALA A 22 -14.69 -15.24 9.54
N GLY A 23 -14.57 -14.00 10.05
CA GLY A 23 -15.37 -13.51 11.14
C GLY A 23 -16.86 -13.37 10.78
N GLU A 24 -17.18 -12.99 9.55
CA GLU A 24 -18.55 -12.87 9.10
C GLU A 24 -19.21 -14.25 8.92
N LEU A 25 -18.51 -15.20 8.28
CA LEU A 25 -19.01 -16.54 8.07
C LEU A 25 -19.20 -17.31 9.40
N ALA A 26 -18.27 -17.14 10.34
CA ALA A 26 -18.40 -17.72 11.69
C ALA A 26 -19.61 -17.12 12.44
N ALA A 27 -19.80 -15.81 12.41
CA ALA A 27 -20.95 -15.13 13.00
C ALA A 27 -22.30 -15.55 12.35
N ALA A 28 -22.28 -15.98 11.09
CA ALA A 28 -23.44 -16.57 10.41
C ALA A 28 -23.70 -18.05 10.80
N GLY A 29 -22.90 -18.64 11.67
CA GLY A 29 -23.09 -20.00 12.19
C GLY A 29 -22.39 -21.09 11.37
N LEU A 30 -21.50 -20.74 10.43
CA LEU A 30 -20.68 -21.74 9.72
C LEU A 30 -19.49 -22.17 10.58
N SER A 31 -19.07 -23.44 10.44
CA SER A 31 -17.81 -23.91 11.02
C SER A 31 -16.64 -23.40 10.21
N VAL A 32 -15.91 -22.41 10.74
CA VAL A 32 -14.83 -21.72 10.05
C VAL A 32 -13.50 -21.94 10.74
N VAL A 33 -12.52 -22.43 9.99
CA VAL A 33 -11.11 -22.51 10.43
C VAL A 33 -10.34 -21.38 9.80
N GLY A 34 -9.76 -20.52 10.62
CA GLY A 34 -8.80 -19.49 10.21
C GLY A 34 -7.37 -19.95 10.50
N VAL A 35 -6.50 -19.96 9.49
CA VAL A 35 -5.10 -20.36 9.62
C VAL A 35 -4.21 -19.13 9.49
N GLU A 36 -3.33 -18.90 10.50
CA GLU A 36 -2.39 -17.78 10.49
C GLU A 36 -1.00 -18.23 10.95
N SER A 37 -0.01 -17.90 10.13
CA SER A 37 1.39 -18.25 10.40
C SER A 37 2.15 -17.20 11.19
N ARG A 38 1.59 -15.97 11.33
CA ARG A 38 2.21 -14.85 12.02
C ARG A 38 1.21 -14.21 12.98
N LEU A 39 0.69 -13.02 12.61
CA LEU A 39 -0.22 -12.24 13.46
C LEU A 39 -1.58 -12.08 12.78
N VAL A 40 -2.66 -12.38 13.49
CA VAL A 40 -4.03 -12.10 13.06
C VAL A 40 -4.20 -10.59 12.88
N GLY A 41 -4.71 -10.16 11.74
CA GLY A 41 -4.72 -8.76 11.31
C GLY A 41 -3.67 -8.46 10.22
N GLY A 42 -2.63 -9.30 10.10
CA GLY A 42 -1.63 -9.25 9.01
C GLY A 42 -0.72 -8.03 9.02
N GLU A 43 -0.37 -7.54 7.84
CA GLU A 43 0.59 -6.43 7.68
C GLU A 43 0.02 -5.09 8.14
N CYS A 44 -1.26 -4.82 7.92
CA CYS A 44 -1.86 -3.49 8.11
C CYS A 44 -1.69 -2.94 9.53
N PRO A 45 -2.11 -3.63 10.62
CA PRO A 45 -1.99 -3.10 11.97
C PRO A 45 -0.55 -3.14 12.52
N TYR A 46 0.30 -4.08 12.06
CA TYR A 46 1.58 -4.36 12.72
C TYR A 46 2.80 -3.86 11.95
N TYR A 47 2.75 -3.82 10.61
CA TYR A 47 3.94 -3.55 9.78
C TYR A 47 3.67 -2.59 8.61
N GLY A 48 2.41 -2.19 8.42
CA GLY A 48 1.97 -1.39 7.28
C GLY A 48 1.28 -0.10 7.72
N CYS A 49 -0.03 -0.05 7.45
CA CYS A 49 -0.82 1.18 7.50
C CYS A 49 -0.75 1.91 8.84
N VAL A 50 -1.05 1.23 9.95
CA VAL A 50 -1.16 1.92 11.24
C VAL A 50 0.20 2.45 11.71
N PRO A 51 1.27 1.63 11.87
CA PRO A 51 2.53 2.14 12.38
C PRO A 51 3.18 3.16 11.43
N SER A 52 3.13 2.98 10.12
CA SER A 52 3.71 3.95 9.19
C SER A 52 2.98 5.29 9.22
N LYS A 53 1.64 5.31 9.32
CA LYS A 53 0.86 6.55 9.41
C LYS A 53 1.04 7.25 10.76
N MET A 54 1.32 6.52 11.83
CA MET A 54 1.75 7.14 13.10
C MET A 54 3.10 7.84 12.95
N MET A 55 4.09 7.22 12.28
CA MET A 55 5.37 7.87 11.98
C MET A 55 5.20 9.12 11.12
N ILE A 56 4.41 9.03 10.05
CA ILE A 56 4.11 10.14 9.13
C ILE A 56 3.43 11.28 9.91
N ARG A 57 2.39 10.97 10.70
CA ARG A 57 1.69 11.98 11.49
C ARG A 57 2.63 12.71 12.46
N ALA A 58 3.51 11.97 13.13
CA ALA A 58 4.50 12.58 14.01
C ALA A 58 5.50 13.45 13.23
N GLY A 59 6.00 12.98 12.08
CA GLY A 59 6.85 13.77 11.19
C GLY A 59 6.16 15.02 10.63
N ASN A 60 4.84 14.93 10.31
CA ASN A 60 4.04 16.07 9.86
C ASN A 60 3.89 17.13 10.96
N VAL A 61 3.73 16.73 12.23
CA VAL A 61 3.73 17.69 13.36
C VAL A 61 5.06 18.43 13.47
N VAL A 62 6.17 17.73 13.30
CA VAL A 62 7.51 18.35 13.28
C VAL A 62 7.61 19.36 12.13
N ALA A 63 7.20 18.97 10.92
CA ALA A 63 7.24 19.85 9.75
C ALA A 63 6.33 21.08 9.93
N GLU A 64 5.11 20.90 10.45
CA GLU A 64 4.18 21.99 10.69
C GLU A 64 4.71 22.98 11.73
N ALA A 65 5.34 22.48 12.81
CA ALA A 65 6.00 23.35 13.78
C ALA A 65 7.12 24.18 13.14
N LEU A 66 7.88 23.63 12.21
CA LEU A 66 8.93 24.37 11.49
C LEU A 66 8.38 25.46 10.55
N ARG A 67 7.09 25.41 10.19
CA ARG A 67 6.39 26.43 9.37
C ARG A 67 5.89 27.62 10.20
N VAL A 68 5.80 27.47 11.54
CA VAL A 68 5.30 28.53 12.47
C VAL A 68 5.98 29.89 12.28
N PRO A 69 7.34 30.01 12.07
CA PRO A 69 7.98 31.30 11.88
C PRO A 69 7.46 32.11 10.69
N GLY A 70 6.94 31.47 9.66
CA GLY A 70 6.36 32.13 8.48
C GLY A 70 4.91 32.56 8.64
N LEU A 71 4.22 32.14 9.73
CA LEU A 71 2.77 32.26 9.87
C LEU A 71 2.32 32.89 11.20
N ALA A 72 2.95 32.50 12.32
CA ALA A 72 2.38 32.76 13.65
C ALA A 72 3.40 33.15 14.72
N GLY A 73 4.68 33.30 14.40
CA GLY A 73 5.70 33.70 15.39
C GLY A 73 6.91 32.79 15.44
N ALA A 74 7.43 32.51 16.64
CA ALA A 74 8.63 31.68 16.84
C ALA A 74 8.29 30.34 17.48
N VAL A 75 9.07 29.32 17.15
CA VAL A 75 8.98 28.00 17.76
C VAL A 75 10.37 27.47 18.07
N GLN A 76 10.51 26.78 19.19
CA GLN A 76 11.68 25.95 19.50
C GLN A 76 11.24 24.50 19.53
N LEU A 77 11.90 23.64 18.75
CA LEU A 77 11.51 22.26 18.57
C LEU A 77 12.72 21.33 18.69
N THR A 78 12.56 20.26 19.44
CA THR A 78 13.54 19.17 19.56
C THR A 78 12.82 17.87 19.19
N PRO A 79 12.89 17.40 17.93
CA PRO A 79 12.24 16.17 17.53
C PRO A 79 12.83 14.96 18.26
N ASP A 80 11.96 14.11 18.80
CA ASP A 80 12.32 12.87 19.47
C ASP A 80 11.53 11.69 18.85
N PHE A 81 12.25 10.85 18.10
CA PHE A 81 11.65 9.68 17.44
C PHE A 81 11.17 8.62 18.46
N SER A 82 11.80 8.54 19.64
CA SER A 82 11.45 7.53 20.65
C SER A 82 9.99 7.63 21.11
N ILE A 83 9.40 8.82 21.05
CA ILE A 83 8.00 9.06 21.40
C ILE A 83 7.08 8.31 20.44
N VAL A 84 7.26 8.49 19.13
CA VAL A 84 6.42 7.78 18.14
C VAL A 84 6.74 6.28 18.11
N ALA A 85 8.00 5.88 18.29
CA ALA A 85 8.38 4.49 18.40
C ALA A 85 7.69 3.81 19.61
N GLY A 86 7.66 4.49 20.77
CA GLY A 86 6.93 4.04 21.95
C GLY A 86 5.43 3.86 21.68
N ARG A 87 4.79 4.85 21.02
CA ARG A 87 3.39 4.80 20.66
C ARG A 87 3.08 3.65 19.67
N ILE A 88 3.95 3.42 18.68
CA ILE A 88 3.78 2.29 17.76
C ILE A 88 3.81 0.98 18.54
N ARG A 89 4.76 0.82 19.45
CA ARG A 89 4.89 -0.38 20.24
C ARG A 89 3.68 -0.62 21.16
N SER A 90 3.26 0.39 21.91
CA SER A 90 2.26 0.23 22.96
C SER A 90 0.82 0.45 22.47
N GLU A 91 0.57 1.48 21.64
CA GLU A 91 -0.79 1.87 21.26
C GLU A 91 -1.25 1.16 19.98
N ALA A 92 -0.34 1.03 18.99
CA ALA A 92 -0.72 0.48 17.69
C ALA A 92 -0.62 -1.04 17.62
N THR A 93 0.40 -1.62 18.23
CA THR A 93 0.73 -3.05 18.01
C THR A 93 0.64 -3.89 19.27
N ASP A 94 0.40 -3.28 20.43
CA ASP A 94 0.40 -3.97 21.73
C ASP A 94 1.65 -4.88 21.89
N ASN A 95 2.82 -4.32 21.65
CA ASN A 95 4.09 -5.07 21.57
C ASN A 95 4.11 -6.20 20.52
N TRP A 96 3.41 -6.02 19.42
CA TRP A 96 3.18 -7.04 18.37
C TRP A 96 2.44 -8.27 18.91
N ASP A 97 1.52 -8.08 19.85
CA ASP A 97 0.58 -9.08 20.34
C ASP A 97 -0.73 -8.99 19.54
N ASP A 98 -1.21 -10.12 19.03
CA ASP A 98 -2.45 -10.22 18.27
C ASP A 98 -3.59 -10.90 19.06
N SER A 99 -3.42 -11.06 20.36
CA SER A 99 -4.39 -11.76 21.23
C SER A 99 -5.80 -11.18 21.15
N VAL A 100 -5.91 -9.84 21.06
CA VAL A 100 -7.20 -9.15 20.91
C VAL A 100 -7.85 -9.48 19.56
N ALA A 101 -7.07 -9.51 18.47
CA ALA A 101 -7.58 -9.84 17.14
C ALA A 101 -7.96 -11.32 17.05
N ALA A 102 -7.13 -12.21 17.61
CA ALA A 102 -7.41 -13.63 17.72
C ALA A 102 -8.70 -13.88 18.52
N LYS A 103 -8.84 -13.23 19.67
CA LYS A 103 -10.06 -13.32 20.51
C LYS A 103 -11.29 -12.82 19.75
N ARG A 104 -11.20 -11.72 19.04
CA ARG A 104 -12.33 -11.18 18.25
C ARG A 104 -12.85 -12.19 17.20
N PHE A 105 -11.97 -12.99 16.61
CA PHE A 105 -12.37 -14.07 15.70
C PHE A 105 -12.98 -15.26 16.44
N THR A 106 -12.35 -15.72 17.52
CA THR A 106 -12.87 -16.88 18.30
C THR A 106 -14.18 -16.58 19.02
N ASP A 107 -14.40 -15.35 19.48
CA ASP A 107 -15.67 -14.91 20.08
C ASP A 107 -16.84 -14.97 19.06
N LYS A 108 -16.57 -14.93 17.76
CA LYS A 108 -17.56 -15.13 16.70
C LYS A 108 -17.81 -16.61 16.37
N GLY A 109 -17.22 -17.53 17.12
CA GLY A 109 -17.32 -18.98 16.88
C GLY A 109 -16.28 -19.54 15.89
N GLY A 110 -15.30 -18.76 15.46
CA GLY A 110 -14.23 -19.21 14.59
C GLY A 110 -13.19 -20.05 15.33
N HIS A 111 -12.61 -21.01 14.62
CA HIS A 111 -11.50 -21.83 15.12
C HIS A 111 -10.18 -21.34 14.54
N LEU A 112 -9.31 -20.76 15.36
CA LEU A 112 -8.00 -20.26 14.94
C LEU A 112 -6.92 -21.35 15.08
N VAL A 113 -6.22 -21.63 13.97
CA VAL A 113 -5.07 -22.53 13.93
C VAL A 113 -3.80 -21.76 13.62
N ARG A 114 -2.82 -21.81 14.50
CA ARG A 114 -1.50 -21.22 14.29
C ARG A 114 -0.63 -22.15 13.47
N GLY A 115 -0.22 -21.72 12.29
CA GLY A 115 0.60 -22.53 11.41
C GLY A 115 0.57 -22.07 9.94
N THR A 116 1.23 -22.84 9.10
CA THR A 116 1.30 -22.59 7.65
C THR A 116 0.44 -23.61 6.92
N GLY A 117 -0.60 -23.12 6.24
CA GLY A 117 -1.52 -23.94 5.47
C GLY A 117 -1.10 -24.07 4.00
N ARG A 118 -1.33 -25.24 3.41
CA ARG A 118 -1.20 -25.52 1.99
C ARG A 118 -2.36 -26.38 1.47
N LEU A 119 -2.70 -26.21 0.22
CA LEU A 119 -3.68 -27.06 -0.45
C LEU A 119 -3.08 -28.46 -0.68
N THR A 120 -3.83 -29.49 -0.38
CA THR A 120 -3.47 -30.91 -0.60
C THR A 120 -4.45 -31.62 -1.53
N GLY A 121 -5.53 -30.95 -1.89
CA GLY A 121 -6.56 -31.40 -2.84
C GLY A 121 -7.59 -30.32 -3.12
N PRO A 122 -8.59 -30.59 -3.97
CA PRO A 122 -9.74 -29.69 -4.15
C PRO A 122 -10.44 -29.46 -2.80
N ARG A 123 -10.40 -28.21 -2.31
CA ARG A 123 -10.93 -27.80 -1.00
C ARG A 123 -10.39 -28.59 0.22
N GLU A 124 -9.19 -29.18 0.09
CA GLU A 124 -8.49 -29.82 1.19
C GLU A 124 -7.23 -29.04 1.53
N VAL A 125 -7.02 -28.81 2.83
CA VAL A 125 -5.94 -27.99 3.36
C VAL A 125 -5.22 -28.78 4.45
N THR A 126 -3.91 -28.88 4.35
CA THR A 126 -3.05 -29.36 5.43
C THR A 126 -2.29 -28.20 6.03
N VAL A 127 -2.30 -28.11 7.36
CA VAL A 127 -1.65 -27.08 8.16
C VAL A 127 -0.51 -27.70 8.95
N SER A 128 0.70 -27.25 8.70
CA SER A 128 1.84 -27.50 9.60
C SER A 128 1.74 -26.50 10.75
N THR A 129 1.41 -26.99 11.94
CA THR A 129 1.15 -26.16 13.12
C THR A 129 2.44 -25.65 13.76
N SER A 130 2.34 -24.55 14.50
CA SER A 130 3.50 -23.90 15.14
C SER A 130 4.17 -24.75 16.24
N ASP A 131 3.46 -25.74 16.79
CA ASP A 131 3.97 -26.71 17.77
C ASP A 131 4.59 -27.97 17.13
N GLY A 132 4.67 -27.99 15.78
CA GLY A 132 5.30 -29.06 15.01
C GLY A 132 4.37 -30.21 14.62
N GLY A 133 3.07 -30.08 14.85
CA GLY A 133 2.05 -31.03 14.40
C GLY A 133 1.60 -30.81 12.97
N GLU A 134 0.69 -31.66 12.51
CA GLU A 134 0.03 -31.52 11.21
C GLU A 134 -1.48 -31.78 11.35
N LEU A 135 -2.31 -30.85 10.87
CA LEU A 135 -3.76 -30.94 10.84
C LEU A 135 -4.24 -30.90 9.40
N THR A 136 -5.25 -31.70 9.06
CA THR A 136 -5.87 -31.69 7.74
C THR A 136 -7.34 -31.37 7.86
N PHE A 137 -7.80 -30.39 7.06
CA PHE A 137 -9.18 -29.94 7.00
C PHE A 137 -9.74 -30.14 5.59
N ARG A 138 -10.98 -30.61 5.52
CA ARG A 138 -11.75 -30.66 4.27
C ARG A 138 -12.90 -29.69 4.34
N ALA A 139 -12.83 -28.63 3.53
CA ALA A 139 -13.87 -27.61 3.45
C ALA A 139 -15.07 -28.12 2.61
N ARG A 140 -16.26 -28.13 3.21
CA ARG A 140 -17.50 -28.49 2.51
C ARG A 140 -17.91 -27.44 1.49
N LEU A 141 -17.73 -26.16 1.83
CA LEU A 141 -18.22 -25.03 1.04
C LEU A 141 -17.09 -24.31 0.33
N ALA A 142 -16.06 -23.86 1.06
CA ALA A 142 -15.04 -23.00 0.49
C ALA A 142 -13.67 -23.05 1.18
N VAL A 143 -12.61 -22.81 0.40
CA VAL A 143 -11.29 -22.39 0.86
C VAL A 143 -11.04 -20.97 0.37
N VAL A 144 -10.72 -20.06 1.28
CA VAL A 144 -10.39 -18.66 0.97
C VAL A 144 -8.90 -18.43 1.19
N LEU A 145 -8.19 -18.07 0.13
CA LEU A 145 -6.76 -17.79 0.14
C LEU A 145 -6.54 -16.28 0.30
N ASN A 146 -5.95 -15.87 1.42
CA ASN A 146 -5.59 -14.48 1.72
C ASN A 146 -4.12 -14.38 2.20
N PRO A 147 -3.16 -14.93 1.41
CA PRO A 147 -1.77 -15.04 1.87
C PRO A 147 -1.03 -13.69 1.90
N GLY A 148 -1.62 -12.65 1.31
CA GLY A 148 -0.99 -11.35 1.17
C GLY A 148 0.23 -11.37 0.25
N THR A 149 1.17 -10.47 0.54
CA THR A 149 2.43 -10.31 -0.20
C THR A 149 3.63 -10.25 0.74
N ASN A 150 4.82 -10.55 0.22
CA ASN A 150 6.08 -10.33 0.92
C ASN A 150 6.86 -9.18 0.27
N PRO A 151 7.70 -8.43 1.03
CA PRO A 151 8.64 -7.49 0.43
C PRO A 151 9.50 -8.18 -0.63
N THR A 152 9.62 -7.57 -1.80
CA THR A 152 10.54 -8.06 -2.83
C THR A 152 11.96 -7.62 -2.49
N VAL A 153 12.81 -8.58 -2.18
CA VAL A 153 14.25 -8.35 -1.95
C VAL A 153 15.00 -8.80 -3.18
N PRO A 154 15.63 -7.88 -3.92
CA PRO A 154 16.39 -8.23 -5.11
C PRO A 154 17.65 -9.01 -4.72
N ASP A 155 18.07 -9.91 -5.62
CA ASP A 155 19.32 -10.66 -5.49
C ASP A 155 20.50 -9.72 -5.79
N ILE A 156 20.98 -9.04 -4.74
CA ILE A 156 22.12 -8.12 -4.81
C ILE A 156 23.31 -8.78 -4.10
N PRO A 157 24.47 -8.91 -4.76
CA PRO A 157 25.66 -9.47 -4.14
C PRO A 157 25.99 -8.83 -2.79
N GLY A 158 26.05 -9.66 -1.74
CA GLY A 158 26.37 -9.27 -0.39
C GLY A 158 25.22 -8.65 0.43
N LEU A 159 24.00 -8.62 -0.09
CA LEU A 159 22.82 -8.15 0.66
C LEU A 159 22.29 -9.20 1.62
N ALA A 160 22.17 -10.45 1.15
CA ALA A 160 21.68 -11.56 1.96
C ALA A 160 22.53 -11.72 3.24
N GLY A 161 21.85 -11.98 4.37
CA GLY A 161 22.49 -12.14 5.68
C GLY A 161 22.93 -10.82 6.35
N THR A 162 22.73 -9.66 5.72
CA THR A 162 22.95 -8.36 6.38
C THR A 162 21.68 -7.90 7.12
N PRO A 163 21.78 -7.00 8.12
CA PRO A 163 20.63 -6.47 8.84
C PRO A 163 19.96 -5.31 8.08
N PHE A 164 19.67 -5.51 6.77
CA PHE A 164 18.92 -4.53 6.00
C PHE A 164 17.46 -4.45 6.49
N TRP A 165 16.84 -3.33 6.23
CA TRP A 165 15.46 -3.10 6.57
C TRP A 165 14.52 -3.35 5.40
N THR A 166 13.37 -3.90 5.67
CA THR A 166 12.13 -3.74 4.91
C THR A 166 11.21 -2.74 5.65
N ASN A 167 9.94 -2.64 5.23
CA ASN A 167 8.95 -1.89 6.02
C ASN A 167 8.82 -2.40 7.45
N ARG A 168 9.03 -3.71 7.67
CA ARG A 168 8.85 -4.35 8.99
C ARG A 168 9.89 -3.90 10.00
N GLU A 169 11.15 -3.86 9.61
CA GLU A 169 12.25 -3.38 10.48
C GLU A 169 12.16 -1.87 10.66
N ALA A 170 11.77 -1.13 9.60
CA ALA A 170 11.67 0.32 9.66
C ALA A 170 10.62 0.81 10.66
N VAL A 171 9.43 0.17 10.71
CA VAL A 171 8.39 0.55 11.68
C VAL A 171 8.66 0.05 13.10
N LYS A 172 9.56 -0.92 13.27
CA LYS A 172 10.04 -1.41 14.56
C LYS A 172 11.23 -0.61 15.13
N ALA A 173 11.76 0.33 14.36
CA ALA A 173 12.91 1.11 14.80
C ALA A 173 12.60 1.87 16.10
N GLU A 174 13.48 1.76 17.10
CA GLU A 174 13.34 2.45 18.39
C GLU A 174 13.94 3.86 18.37
N SER A 175 14.81 4.12 17.40
CA SER A 175 15.47 5.41 17.20
C SER A 175 15.63 5.70 15.72
N ALA A 176 15.60 6.99 15.35
CA ALA A 176 15.92 7.42 14.00
C ALA A 176 17.42 7.21 13.72
N PRO A 177 17.81 6.51 12.63
CA PRO A 177 19.21 6.32 12.30
C PRO A 177 19.86 7.64 11.86
N LYS A 178 21.16 7.80 12.07
CA LYS A 178 21.88 9.01 11.61
C LYS A 178 21.84 9.16 10.08
N SER A 179 21.80 8.04 9.36
CA SER A 179 21.70 8.04 7.89
C SER A 179 21.01 6.78 7.38
N LEU A 180 20.18 6.95 6.35
CA LEU A 180 19.40 5.90 5.73
C LEU A 180 19.58 5.93 4.21
N ALA A 181 20.00 4.81 3.63
CA ALA A 181 19.89 4.59 2.20
C ALA A 181 18.58 3.85 1.91
N VAL A 182 17.80 4.33 0.94
CA VAL A 182 16.50 3.75 0.57
C VAL A 182 16.59 3.28 -0.88
N LEU A 183 16.43 1.99 -1.12
CA LEU A 183 16.34 1.42 -2.45
C LEU A 183 14.86 1.29 -2.85
N GLY A 184 14.43 2.13 -3.79
CA GLY A 184 13.05 2.21 -4.29
C GLY A 184 12.48 3.62 -4.31
N GLY A 185 11.36 3.81 -5.01
CA GLY A 185 10.68 5.08 -5.16
C GLY A 185 9.15 4.95 -5.15
N GLY A 186 8.63 3.82 -4.69
CA GLY A 186 7.20 3.58 -4.46
C GLY A 186 6.68 4.15 -3.13
N PRO A 187 5.38 4.01 -2.84
CA PRO A 187 4.74 4.61 -1.65
C PRO A 187 5.48 4.33 -0.34
N ILE A 188 5.84 3.08 -0.06
CA ILE A 188 6.58 2.69 1.16
C ILE A 188 7.92 3.45 1.27
N ALA A 189 8.65 3.54 0.15
CA ALA A 189 9.95 4.19 0.11
C ALA A 189 9.84 5.69 0.39
N VAL A 190 8.90 6.37 -0.26
CA VAL A 190 8.76 7.84 -0.13
C VAL A 190 8.20 8.24 1.22
N GLU A 191 7.22 7.51 1.76
CA GLU A 191 6.64 7.76 3.06
C GLU A 191 7.68 7.61 4.18
N LEU A 192 8.41 6.49 4.22
CA LEU A 192 9.43 6.25 5.24
C LEU A 192 10.63 7.18 5.07
N ALA A 193 11.05 7.50 3.84
CA ALA A 193 12.12 8.46 3.59
C ALA A 193 11.80 9.83 4.19
N GLN A 194 10.60 10.35 3.94
CA GLN A 194 10.18 11.65 4.48
C GLN A 194 10.02 11.60 6.00
N ALA A 195 9.38 10.56 6.54
CA ALA A 195 9.18 10.42 7.97
C ALA A 195 10.52 10.44 8.74
N PHE A 196 11.50 9.61 8.33
CA PHE A 196 12.82 9.59 8.98
C PHE A 196 13.59 10.91 8.81
N THR A 197 13.48 11.55 7.63
CA THR A 197 14.14 12.85 7.40
C THR A 197 13.70 13.91 8.40
N ARG A 198 12.42 13.96 8.72
CA ARG A 198 11.83 14.91 9.67
C ARG A 198 12.27 14.69 11.12
N PHE A 199 12.81 13.51 11.42
CA PHE A 199 13.49 13.20 12.69
C PHE A 199 15.03 13.31 12.60
N GLY A 200 15.56 14.01 11.58
CA GLY A 200 16.98 14.32 11.45
C GLY A 200 17.84 13.27 10.76
N THR A 201 17.28 12.21 10.24
CA THR A 201 18.01 11.21 9.46
C THR A 201 18.46 11.79 8.10
N LYS A 202 19.73 11.62 7.76
CA LYS A 202 20.25 11.95 6.42
C LYS A 202 19.82 10.86 5.42
N VAL A 203 18.81 11.14 4.61
CA VAL A 203 18.23 10.16 3.67
C VAL A 203 18.82 10.32 2.27
N THR A 204 19.17 9.18 1.65
CA THR A 204 19.51 9.10 0.23
C THR A 204 18.68 8.00 -0.41
N MET A 205 17.84 8.37 -1.36
CA MET A 205 17.03 7.43 -2.15
C MET A 205 17.81 7.02 -3.42
N VAL A 206 17.76 5.74 -3.75
CA VAL A 206 18.36 5.16 -4.95
C VAL A 206 17.25 4.60 -5.82
N LEU A 207 17.07 5.16 -7.02
CA LEU A 207 16.02 4.78 -7.96
C LEU A 207 16.66 4.13 -9.19
N ARG A 208 16.18 2.96 -9.57
CA ARG A 208 16.53 2.34 -10.86
C ARG A 208 15.93 3.15 -12.03
N GLY A 209 14.72 3.65 -11.87
CA GLY A 209 14.03 4.51 -12.82
C GLY A 209 14.38 5.99 -12.69
N SER A 210 13.70 6.81 -13.49
CA SER A 210 13.92 8.27 -13.56
C SER A 210 13.03 9.08 -12.62
N SER A 211 11.96 8.49 -12.05
CA SER A 211 10.98 9.22 -11.22
C SER A 211 10.52 8.45 -10.00
N LEU A 212 9.98 9.18 -9.03
CA LEU A 212 9.23 8.64 -7.90
C LEU A 212 7.82 8.27 -8.37
N LEU A 213 7.16 7.37 -7.63
CA LEU A 213 5.74 7.02 -7.81
C LEU A 213 5.35 6.72 -9.26
N THR A 214 6.09 5.84 -9.92
CA THR A 214 5.94 5.56 -11.36
C THR A 214 4.58 4.97 -11.78
N ARG A 215 3.71 4.63 -10.84
CA ARG A 215 2.34 4.17 -11.08
C ARG A 215 1.31 5.29 -11.02
N GLU A 216 1.69 6.45 -10.49
CA GLU A 216 0.87 7.64 -10.39
C GLU A 216 1.09 8.56 -11.60
N GLU A 217 0.36 9.68 -11.66
CA GLU A 217 0.61 10.72 -12.65
C GLU A 217 2.05 11.25 -12.52
N PRO A 218 2.74 11.52 -13.63
CA PRO A 218 4.14 12.00 -13.60
C PRO A 218 4.32 13.27 -12.76
N GLU A 219 3.33 14.16 -12.77
CA GLU A 219 3.32 15.39 -12.01
C GLU A 219 3.42 15.15 -10.50
N ALA A 220 2.85 14.06 -10.00
CA ALA A 220 2.93 13.67 -8.58
C ALA A 220 4.37 13.31 -8.18
N GLY A 221 5.05 12.52 -9.00
CA GLY A 221 6.45 12.15 -8.78
C GLY A 221 7.39 13.34 -8.84
N GLU A 222 7.13 14.31 -9.74
CA GLU A 222 7.92 15.54 -9.88
C GLU A 222 7.68 16.50 -8.72
N LEU A 223 6.43 16.69 -8.30
CA LEU A 223 6.07 17.48 -7.13
C LEU A 223 6.81 16.95 -5.90
N LEU A 224 6.68 15.66 -5.63
CA LEU A 224 7.31 15.04 -4.47
C LEU A 224 8.83 15.14 -4.52
N ALA A 225 9.44 15.01 -5.69
CA ALA A 225 10.89 15.14 -5.85
C ALA A 225 11.38 16.59 -5.61
N ARG A 226 10.55 17.62 -5.87
CA ARG A 226 10.87 19.01 -5.51
C ARG A 226 10.83 19.20 -4.00
N VAL A 227 9.77 18.74 -3.35
CA VAL A 227 9.60 18.81 -1.89
C VAL A 227 10.71 18.04 -1.17
N PHE A 228 11.03 16.84 -1.60
CA PHE A 228 12.10 16.04 -0.99
C PHE A 228 13.47 16.72 -1.06
N ARG A 229 13.75 17.40 -2.17
CA ARG A 229 15.01 18.18 -2.29
C ARG A 229 15.03 19.36 -1.32
N SER A 230 13.91 20.08 -1.12
CA SER A 230 13.83 21.17 -0.15
C SER A 230 13.96 20.67 1.30
N GLU A 231 13.48 19.45 1.60
CA GLU A 231 13.67 18.80 2.91
C GLU A 231 15.08 18.15 3.07
N GLY A 232 15.95 18.21 2.05
CA GLY A 232 17.33 17.69 2.10
C GLY A 232 17.48 16.22 1.75
N ILE A 233 16.44 15.57 1.26
CA ILE A 233 16.50 14.18 0.78
C ILE A 233 17.24 14.14 -0.56
N LYS A 234 18.31 13.35 -0.64
CA LYS A 234 19.04 13.12 -1.89
C LYS A 234 18.35 12.05 -2.71
N ILE A 235 18.10 12.32 -4.00
CA ILE A 235 17.51 11.36 -4.93
C ILE A 235 18.50 11.04 -6.03
N MET A 236 18.98 9.81 -6.07
CA MET A 236 19.89 9.27 -7.09
C MET A 236 19.07 8.47 -8.10
N ARG A 237 18.81 9.05 -9.26
CA ARG A 237 18.00 8.45 -10.33
C ARG A 237 18.85 7.65 -11.29
N THR A 238 18.25 6.66 -11.98
CA THR A 238 18.90 5.82 -12.99
C THR A 238 20.19 5.16 -12.44
N ARG A 239 20.06 4.58 -11.23
CA ARG A 239 21.16 3.89 -10.54
C ARG A 239 20.75 2.46 -10.22
N ASP A 240 21.65 1.53 -10.51
CA ASP A 240 21.53 0.15 -10.05
C ASP A 240 22.45 -0.09 -8.86
N VAL A 241 21.96 -0.85 -7.89
CA VAL A 241 22.79 -1.36 -6.80
C VAL A 241 23.46 -2.63 -7.26
N THR A 242 24.77 -2.60 -7.37
CA THR A 242 25.58 -3.72 -7.88
C THR A 242 26.27 -4.54 -6.79
N GLY A 243 26.19 -4.10 -5.55
CA GLY A 243 26.71 -4.82 -4.40
C GLY A 243 26.49 -4.07 -3.09
N VAL A 244 26.42 -4.82 -2.02
CA VAL A 244 26.24 -4.33 -0.67
C VAL A 244 27.30 -4.99 0.23
N MET A 245 27.87 -4.20 1.13
CA MET A 245 28.70 -4.69 2.24
C MET A 245 28.20 -4.07 3.54
N HIS A 246 28.14 -4.85 4.61
CA HIS A 246 27.85 -4.38 5.94
C HIS A 246 29.04 -4.69 6.86
N SER A 247 29.57 -3.65 7.49
CA SER A 247 30.67 -3.79 8.47
C SER A 247 30.69 -2.60 9.40
N ARG A 248 31.01 -2.82 10.68
CA ARG A 248 31.09 -1.76 11.72
C ARG A 248 29.82 -0.91 11.75
N ASP A 249 28.64 -1.58 11.76
CA ASP A 249 27.30 -0.99 11.80
C ASP A 249 26.99 0.00 10.67
N ARG A 250 27.64 -0.17 9.53
CA ARG A 250 27.40 0.65 8.33
C ARG A 250 27.30 -0.19 7.08
N PHE A 251 26.33 0.20 6.25
CA PHE A 251 26.20 -0.28 4.89
C PHE A 251 27.06 0.54 3.93
N ARG A 252 27.72 -0.15 3.02
CA ARG A 252 28.38 0.42 1.84
C ARG A 252 27.70 -0.16 0.61
N VAL A 253 27.04 0.68 -0.14
CA VAL A 253 26.23 0.31 -1.30
C VAL A 253 26.96 0.74 -2.56
N LYS A 254 27.36 -0.22 -3.40
CA LYS A 254 27.98 0.05 -4.70
C LYS A 254 26.88 0.36 -5.70
N LEU A 255 27.05 1.43 -6.44
CA LEU A 255 26.10 1.93 -7.43
C LEU A 255 26.75 1.99 -8.80
N SER A 256 26.01 1.57 -9.84
CA SER A 256 26.34 1.80 -11.25
C SER A 256 25.28 2.69 -11.90
N GLY A 257 25.66 3.37 -12.97
CA GLY A 257 24.77 4.22 -13.74
C GLY A 257 25.49 5.42 -14.35
N PRO A 258 24.76 6.38 -14.96
CA PRO A 258 25.35 7.57 -15.56
C PRO A 258 26.19 8.34 -14.56
N ALA A 259 27.36 8.86 -14.98
CA ALA A 259 28.19 9.68 -14.11
C ALA A 259 27.41 10.93 -13.65
N ALA A 260 27.50 11.25 -12.35
CA ALA A 260 26.91 12.49 -11.85
C ALA A 260 27.74 13.69 -12.35
N GLY A 261 27.14 14.55 -13.16
CA GLY A 261 27.56 15.90 -13.42
C GLY A 261 29.00 16.14 -13.89
N THR A 262 29.30 15.86 -15.16
CA THR A 262 30.23 16.64 -15.99
C THR A 262 29.75 16.48 -17.44
N GLY A 263 29.50 17.58 -18.11
CA GLY A 263 29.00 17.64 -19.48
C GLY A 263 30.02 17.20 -20.52
N THR A 264 30.52 15.98 -20.47
CA THR A 264 31.29 15.34 -21.55
C THR A 264 30.76 13.95 -21.76
N ARG A 265 30.18 13.74 -22.95
CA ARG A 265 29.70 12.46 -23.47
C ARG A 265 30.90 11.54 -23.72
N THR A 266 31.30 10.77 -22.72
CA THR A 266 32.10 9.57 -22.91
C THR A 266 31.40 8.42 -22.20
N GLY A 267 31.06 7.38 -22.92
CA GLY A 267 30.22 6.26 -22.50
C GLY A 267 30.85 5.35 -21.46
N GLY A 268 31.10 5.86 -20.26
CA GLY A 268 31.58 5.07 -19.12
C GLY A 268 30.52 4.94 -18.03
N VAL A 269 30.26 3.71 -17.58
CA VAL A 269 29.48 3.45 -16.38
C VAL A 269 30.29 3.90 -15.16
N ALA A 270 29.90 5.00 -14.51
CA ALA A 270 30.55 5.43 -13.28
C ALA A 270 30.11 4.55 -12.12
N VAL A 271 31.06 3.90 -11.46
CA VAL A 271 30.83 3.21 -10.20
C VAL A 271 31.01 4.22 -9.07
N SER A 272 29.96 4.39 -8.25
CA SER A 272 29.99 5.22 -7.05
C SER A 272 29.61 4.42 -5.82
N GLN A 273 29.93 4.93 -4.64
CA GLN A 273 29.65 4.28 -3.37
C GLN A 273 28.85 5.21 -2.47
N LEU A 274 27.78 4.67 -1.86
CA LEU A 274 26.98 5.29 -0.84
C LEU A 274 27.23 4.58 0.49
N SER A 275 27.37 5.36 1.58
CA SER A 275 27.49 4.80 2.94
C SER A 275 26.34 5.31 3.80
N ALA A 276 25.68 4.39 4.52
CA ALA A 276 24.59 4.70 5.45
C ALA A 276 24.64 3.77 6.67
N GLU A 277 24.04 4.19 7.77
CA GLU A 277 23.87 3.37 8.97
C GLU A 277 22.85 2.27 8.75
N LYS A 278 21.75 2.58 8.08
CA LYS A 278 20.71 1.61 7.71
C LYS A 278 20.46 1.61 6.20
N PHE A 279 20.01 0.46 5.69
CA PHE A 279 19.67 0.27 4.30
C PHE A 279 18.25 -0.30 4.21
N LEU A 280 17.31 0.49 3.69
CA LEU A 280 15.91 0.11 3.48
C LEU A 280 15.71 -0.38 2.06
N VAL A 281 15.23 -1.61 1.91
CA VAL A 281 14.84 -2.21 0.62
C VAL A 281 13.32 -2.11 0.48
N ALA A 282 12.86 -1.27 -0.43
CA ALA A 282 11.44 -0.99 -0.71
C ALA A 282 11.15 -1.02 -2.23
N THR A 283 11.56 -2.11 -2.87
CA THR A 283 11.55 -2.28 -4.34
C THR A 283 10.26 -2.89 -4.88
N GLY A 284 9.28 -3.14 -4.02
CA GLY A 284 8.00 -3.74 -4.38
C GLY A 284 7.59 -4.87 -3.46
N ARG A 285 6.51 -5.56 -3.85
CA ARG A 285 5.96 -6.70 -3.11
C ARG A 285 5.62 -7.83 -4.08
N THR A 286 5.78 -9.07 -3.63
CA THR A 286 5.50 -10.28 -4.41
C THR A 286 4.39 -11.08 -3.72
N PRO A 287 3.35 -11.55 -4.45
CA PRO A 287 2.31 -12.42 -3.90
C PRO A 287 2.88 -13.64 -3.20
N ALA A 288 2.38 -13.95 -1.99
CA ALA A 288 2.86 -15.05 -1.17
C ALA A 288 2.17 -16.38 -1.53
N LEU A 289 2.09 -16.71 -2.83
CA LEU A 289 1.36 -17.87 -3.35
C LEU A 289 2.17 -19.16 -3.33
N ALA A 290 3.49 -19.13 -3.42
CA ALA A 290 4.33 -20.30 -3.58
C ALA A 290 4.11 -21.39 -2.48
N PRO A 291 3.96 -21.05 -1.19
CA PRO A 291 3.72 -22.03 -0.14
C PRO A 291 2.36 -22.71 -0.22
N LEU A 292 1.38 -22.12 -0.94
CA LEU A 292 0.00 -22.59 -0.95
C LEU A 292 -0.23 -23.85 -1.78
N ASN A 293 0.69 -24.24 -2.66
CA ASN A 293 0.58 -25.43 -3.52
C ASN A 293 -0.71 -25.47 -4.36
N LEU A 294 -0.98 -24.39 -5.11
CA LEU A 294 -2.22 -24.20 -5.90
C LEU A 294 -2.50 -25.38 -6.85
N VAL A 295 -1.45 -26.02 -7.36
CA VAL A 295 -1.55 -27.14 -8.30
C VAL A 295 -2.26 -28.35 -7.71
N ALA A 296 -2.14 -28.60 -6.40
CA ALA A 296 -2.84 -29.69 -5.72
C ALA A 296 -4.38 -29.53 -5.74
N ALA A 297 -4.86 -28.30 -5.86
CA ALA A 297 -6.29 -28.00 -6.06
C ALA A 297 -6.71 -27.89 -7.55
N GLY A 298 -5.84 -28.31 -8.47
CA GLY A 298 -6.10 -28.24 -9.92
C GLY A 298 -5.96 -26.83 -10.53
N ILE A 299 -5.44 -25.86 -9.79
CA ILE A 299 -5.27 -24.49 -10.24
C ILE A 299 -3.93 -24.37 -10.96
N LYS A 300 -3.98 -23.99 -12.24
CA LYS A 300 -2.78 -23.75 -13.05
C LYS A 300 -2.10 -22.46 -12.58
N TRP A 301 -0.80 -22.55 -12.27
CA TRP A 301 0.01 -21.41 -11.88
C TRP A 301 1.44 -21.55 -12.38
N ASP A 302 1.98 -20.50 -12.97
CA ASP A 302 3.33 -20.46 -13.57
C ASP A 302 4.45 -20.10 -12.57
N GLY A 303 4.11 -19.88 -11.29
CA GLY A 303 5.04 -19.46 -10.25
C GLY A 303 5.39 -17.96 -10.26
N LYS A 304 4.82 -17.17 -11.15
CA LYS A 304 5.19 -15.75 -11.34
C LYS A 304 4.02 -14.79 -11.12
N VAL A 305 3.02 -14.87 -11.97
CA VAL A 305 1.86 -13.97 -11.94
C VAL A 305 0.73 -14.63 -11.17
N ALA A 306 0.01 -13.87 -10.34
CA ALA A 306 -1.17 -14.39 -9.65
C ALA A 306 -2.18 -14.93 -10.67
N PRO A 307 -2.78 -16.11 -10.44
CA PRO A 307 -3.81 -16.62 -11.32
C PRO A 307 -5.00 -15.64 -11.36
N ALA A 308 -5.64 -15.54 -12.52
CA ALA A 308 -6.83 -14.72 -12.67
C ALA A 308 -7.98 -15.28 -11.84
N VAL A 309 -8.73 -14.41 -11.18
CA VAL A 309 -9.97 -14.70 -10.49
C VAL A 309 -11.16 -14.20 -11.30
N ASP A 310 -12.32 -14.80 -11.10
CA ASP A 310 -13.57 -14.26 -11.64
C ASP A 310 -14.09 -13.04 -10.83
N SER A 311 -15.26 -12.54 -11.21
CA SER A 311 -15.86 -11.39 -10.55
C SER A 311 -16.33 -11.66 -9.11
N GLN A 312 -16.43 -12.89 -8.69
CA GLN A 312 -16.68 -13.32 -7.31
C GLN A 312 -15.39 -13.74 -6.58
N MET A 313 -14.22 -13.44 -7.16
CA MET A 313 -12.90 -13.79 -6.64
C MET A 313 -12.59 -15.29 -6.60
N GLN A 314 -13.27 -16.13 -7.42
CA GLN A 314 -12.99 -17.56 -7.49
C GLN A 314 -11.80 -17.85 -8.42
N LEU A 315 -10.91 -18.77 -7.98
CA LEU A 315 -9.90 -19.43 -8.82
C LEU A 315 -10.44 -20.73 -9.45
N SER A 316 -11.28 -21.43 -8.72
CA SER A 316 -11.99 -22.65 -9.12
C SER A 316 -13.21 -22.84 -8.20
N ASP A 317 -14.06 -23.82 -8.46
CA ASP A 317 -15.28 -24.04 -7.65
C ASP A 317 -14.96 -24.19 -6.16
N GLY A 318 -15.42 -23.24 -5.37
CA GLY A 318 -15.21 -23.17 -3.92
C GLY A 318 -13.80 -22.83 -3.48
N VAL A 319 -12.89 -22.34 -4.37
CA VAL A 319 -11.59 -21.82 -3.99
C VAL A 319 -11.47 -20.37 -4.42
N TYR A 320 -11.26 -19.48 -3.46
CA TYR A 320 -11.21 -18.02 -3.65
C TYR A 320 -9.82 -17.47 -3.36
N LEU A 321 -9.44 -16.39 -4.03
CA LEU A 321 -8.21 -15.62 -3.76
C LEU A 321 -8.56 -14.15 -3.56
N ILE A 322 -8.15 -13.58 -2.43
CA ILE A 322 -8.43 -12.19 -2.07
C ILE A 322 -7.19 -11.44 -1.57
N GLY A 323 -7.33 -10.15 -1.44
CA GLY A 323 -6.31 -9.25 -0.90
C GLY A 323 -5.17 -8.99 -1.88
N ASP A 324 -4.03 -8.58 -1.33
CA ASP A 324 -2.85 -8.18 -2.10
C ASP A 324 -2.42 -9.23 -3.14
N ALA A 325 -2.63 -10.51 -2.84
CA ALA A 325 -2.27 -11.61 -3.73
C ALA A 325 -3.17 -11.72 -4.96
N ALA A 326 -4.39 -11.18 -4.94
CA ALA A 326 -5.32 -11.20 -6.07
C ALA A 326 -5.04 -10.12 -7.14
N GLY A 327 -4.17 -9.14 -6.84
CA GLY A 327 -3.61 -8.22 -7.84
C GLY A 327 -4.44 -6.99 -8.21
N ALA A 328 -5.63 -6.80 -7.66
CA ALA A 328 -6.48 -5.63 -7.94
C ALA A 328 -6.19 -4.39 -7.08
N GLY A 329 -4.94 -4.25 -6.62
CA GLY A 329 -4.48 -3.22 -5.69
C GLY A 329 -4.12 -3.82 -4.32
N ALA A 330 -2.90 -3.54 -3.85
CA ALA A 330 -2.39 -4.04 -2.56
C ALA A 330 -2.78 -3.06 -1.44
N PHE A 331 -4.08 -2.99 -1.13
CA PHE A 331 -4.65 -2.07 -0.16
C PHE A 331 -5.58 -2.80 0.82
N THR A 332 -5.55 -2.39 2.08
CA THR A 332 -6.40 -2.96 3.13
C THR A 332 -7.87 -2.90 2.78
N HIS A 333 -8.35 -1.76 2.27
CA HIS A 333 -9.76 -1.58 1.88
C HIS A 333 -10.15 -2.50 0.71
N MET A 334 -9.24 -2.78 -0.23
CA MET A 334 -9.50 -3.75 -1.31
C MET A 334 -9.59 -5.18 -0.78
N SER A 335 -8.70 -5.56 0.13
CA SER A 335 -8.74 -6.88 0.76
C SER A 335 -10.05 -7.11 1.52
N MET A 336 -10.52 -6.10 2.28
CA MET A 336 -11.80 -6.15 2.99
C MET A 336 -13.00 -6.15 2.03
N TYR A 337 -12.97 -5.31 0.99
CA TYR A 337 -14.01 -5.27 -0.04
C TYR A 337 -14.17 -6.62 -0.74
N GLN A 338 -13.06 -7.23 -1.18
CA GLN A 338 -13.06 -8.55 -1.80
C GLN A 338 -13.53 -9.64 -0.83
N GLY A 339 -13.08 -9.58 0.44
CA GLY A 339 -13.56 -10.47 1.50
C GLY A 339 -15.08 -10.39 1.70
N ASN A 340 -15.63 -9.19 1.65
CA ASN A 340 -17.08 -8.94 1.77
C ASN A 340 -17.87 -9.56 0.60
N ILE A 341 -17.36 -9.45 -0.63
CA ILE A 341 -17.97 -10.09 -1.82
C ILE A 341 -17.93 -11.61 -1.68
N VAL A 342 -16.78 -12.17 -1.29
CA VAL A 342 -16.63 -13.62 -1.09
C VAL A 342 -17.55 -14.13 0.02
N ALA A 343 -17.63 -13.45 1.16
CA ALA A 343 -18.57 -13.82 2.23
C ALA A 343 -20.02 -13.81 1.74
N GLY A 344 -20.43 -12.74 1.05
CA GLY A 344 -21.77 -12.63 0.44
C GLY A 344 -22.07 -13.74 -0.54
N HIS A 345 -21.11 -14.06 -1.43
CA HIS A 345 -21.28 -15.15 -2.42
C HIS A 345 -21.43 -16.53 -1.73
N ILE A 346 -20.62 -16.83 -0.70
CA ILE A 346 -20.71 -18.09 0.06
C ILE A 346 -22.07 -18.18 0.79
N LEU A 347 -22.50 -17.09 1.45
CA LEU A 347 -23.77 -17.05 2.17
C LEU A 347 -24.98 -17.14 1.21
N ALA A 348 -24.95 -16.46 0.08
CA ALA A 348 -26.00 -16.53 -0.94
C ALA A 348 -26.15 -17.96 -1.47
N ARG A 349 -25.03 -18.61 -1.79
CA ARG A 349 -25.01 -19.93 -2.40
C ARG A 349 -25.45 -21.04 -1.45
N HIS A 350 -25.16 -20.91 -0.16
CA HIS A 350 -25.34 -21.99 0.82
C HIS A 350 -26.36 -21.70 1.92
N MET A 351 -26.67 -20.45 2.18
CA MET A 351 -27.62 -20.05 3.23
C MET A 351 -28.82 -19.23 2.70
N LYS A 352 -28.97 -19.14 1.37
CA LYS A 352 -30.06 -18.40 0.69
C LYS A 352 -30.13 -16.92 1.10
N GLN A 353 -29.02 -16.32 1.47
CA GLN A 353 -28.93 -14.88 1.70
C GLN A 353 -28.81 -14.12 0.36
N PRO A 354 -29.10 -12.81 0.31
CA PRO A 354 -28.86 -12.01 -0.89
C PRO A 354 -27.40 -12.01 -1.31
N ASP A 355 -27.12 -12.21 -2.61
CA ASP A 355 -25.78 -12.04 -3.17
C ASP A 355 -25.38 -10.55 -3.10
N ARG A 356 -24.11 -10.27 -2.82
CA ARG A 356 -23.58 -8.90 -2.77
C ARG A 356 -23.03 -8.42 -4.11
N GLY A 357 -23.20 -9.21 -5.14
CA GLY A 357 -22.78 -8.88 -6.50
C GLY A 357 -21.32 -9.24 -6.79
N ALA A 358 -20.75 -8.52 -7.74
CA ALA A 358 -19.43 -8.77 -8.27
C ALA A 358 -18.43 -7.67 -7.86
N THR A 359 -17.14 -7.99 -7.87
CA THR A 359 -16.10 -6.98 -7.62
C THR A 359 -16.01 -5.99 -8.78
N GLU A 360 -15.92 -4.71 -8.45
CA GLU A 360 -15.64 -3.62 -9.38
C GLU A 360 -14.31 -2.97 -9.01
N SER A 361 -13.43 -2.79 -10.00
CA SER A 361 -12.09 -2.23 -9.78
C SER A 361 -11.82 -0.94 -10.55
N HIS A 362 -12.85 -0.36 -11.20
CA HIS A 362 -12.68 0.86 -12.01
C HIS A 362 -12.41 2.12 -11.18
N ALA A 363 -12.77 2.14 -9.90
CA ALA A 363 -12.69 3.30 -9.01
C ALA A 363 -11.97 2.97 -7.69
N VAL A 364 -10.86 2.25 -7.75
CA VAL A 364 -10.06 1.94 -6.56
C VAL A 364 -9.29 3.19 -6.14
N PRO A 365 -9.59 3.79 -4.97
CA PRO A 365 -8.83 4.92 -4.48
C PRO A 365 -7.55 4.48 -3.80
N ASN A 366 -6.51 5.30 -3.90
CA ASN A 366 -5.28 5.12 -3.14
C ASN A 366 -4.72 6.46 -2.66
N VAL A 367 -3.95 6.43 -1.57
CA VAL A 367 -3.27 7.61 -1.03
C VAL A 367 -1.85 7.24 -0.64
N THR A 368 -0.89 8.01 -1.14
CA THR A 368 0.46 8.08 -0.60
C THR A 368 0.51 9.22 0.40
N PHE A 369 0.77 8.89 1.66
CA PHE A 369 0.64 9.82 2.81
C PHE A 369 1.89 10.68 3.04
N THR A 370 2.60 11.04 1.99
CA THR A 370 3.65 12.06 2.05
C THR A 370 3.04 13.43 2.35
N ASP A 371 3.88 14.43 2.55
CA ASP A 371 3.47 15.81 2.63
C ASP A 371 4.18 16.57 1.49
N PRO A 372 3.45 16.98 0.42
CA PRO A 372 2.00 16.86 0.24
C PRO A 372 1.51 15.41 0.09
N GLU A 373 0.26 15.13 0.51
CA GLU A 373 -0.42 13.88 0.23
C GLU A 373 -0.73 13.74 -1.26
N ILE A 374 -0.67 12.51 -1.77
CA ILE A 374 -1.00 12.21 -3.16
C ILE A 374 -2.09 11.15 -3.17
N GLY A 375 -3.31 11.56 -3.50
CA GLY A 375 -4.45 10.68 -3.68
C GLY A 375 -4.75 10.47 -5.16
N ALA A 376 -5.10 9.24 -5.56
CA ALA A 376 -5.48 8.90 -6.92
C ALA A 376 -6.65 7.92 -6.94
N VAL A 377 -7.45 7.97 -7.99
CA VAL A 377 -8.56 7.06 -8.25
C VAL A 377 -8.72 6.83 -9.74
N GLY A 378 -9.01 5.60 -10.14
CA GLY A 378 -9.24 5.23 -11.53
C GLY A 378 -7.97 5.23 -12.38
N LEU A 379 -8.07 5.68 -13.63
CA LEU A 379 -7.00 5.62 -14.61
C LEU A 379 -6.13 6.87 -14.58
N THR A 380 -4.83 6.71 -14.76
CA THR A 380 -3.94 7.82 -15.14
C THR A 380 -4.22 8.23 -16.60
N GLU A 381 -3.80 9.43 -16.98
CA GLU A 381 -3.91 9.90 -18.37
C GLU A 381 -3.29 8.89 -19.35
N LYS A 382 -2.11 8.38 -19.02
CA LYS A 382 -1.45 7.37 -19.85
C LYS A 382 -2.29 6.11 -19.98
N GLN A 383 -2.82 5.58 -18.87
CA GLN A 383 -3.63 4.36 -18.88
C GLN A 383 -4.93 4.55 -19.68
N ALA A 384 -5.58 5.70 -19.55
CA ALA A 384 -6.77 6.02 -20.30
C ALA A 384 -6.50 6.08 -21.82
N ARG A 385 -5.38 6.69 -22.24
CA ARG A 385 -4.94 6.72 -23.65
C ARG A 385 -4.56 5.33 -24.16
N ASP A 386 -3.79 4.57 -23.37
CA ASP A 386 -3.39 3.18 -23.72
C ASP A 386 -4.62 2.26 -23.85
N ALA A 387 -5.68 2.52 -23.07
CA ALA A 387 -6.97 1.82 -23.21
C ALA A 387 -7.82 2.28 -24.41
N GLY A 388 -7.35 3.25 -25.19
CA GLY A 388 -8.03 3.75 -26.39
C GLY A 388 -9.23 4.65 -26.09
N LEU A 389 -9.33 5.22 -24.89
CA LEU A 389 -10.38 6.17 -24.54
C LEU A 389 -10.16 7.52 -25.23
N SER A 390 -11.26 8.15 -25.65
CA SER A 390 -11.26 9.55 -26.10
C SER A 390 -11.38 10.45 -24.89
N ILE A 391 -10.29 11.11 -24.48
CA ILE A 391 -10.27 11.82 -23.21
C ILE A 391 -10.08 13.32 -23.34
N ARG A 392 -10.60 14.06 -22.35
CA ARG A 392 -10.18 15.43 -22.01
C ARG A 392 -9.52 15.42 -20.65
N VAL A 393 -8.53 16.28 -20.49
CA VAL A 393 -7.74 16.38 -19.23
C VAL A 393 -7.90 17.79 -18.68
N GLY A 394 -8.27 17.89 -17.41
CA GLY A 394 -8.29 19.15 -16.67
C GLY A 394 -7.20 19.17 -15.59
N TYR A 395 -6.50 20.27 -15.47
CA TYR A 395 -5.41 20.45 -14.50
C TYR A 395 -5.48 21.80 -13.84
N THR A 396 -5.30 21.86 -12.52
CA THR A 396 -5.15 23.12 -11.78
C THR A 396 -4.18 22.97 -10.62
N GLU A 397 -3.45 24.02 -10.33
CA GLU A 397 -2.55 24.07 -9.17
C GLU A 397 -3.32 24.48 -7.92
N VAL A 398 -3.02 23.86 -6.80
CA VAL A 398 -3.70 24.07 -5.50
C VAL A 398 -3.17 25.34 -4.83
N ASP A 399 -1.90 25.66 -4.95
CA ASP A 399 -1.26 26.84 -4.37
C ASP A 399 -1.79 28.16 -4.98
N ALA A 400 -2.23 28.13 -6.24
CA ALA A 400 -2.89 29.24 -6.90
C ALA A 400 -4.32 29.52 -6.40
N SER A 401 -4.93 28.58 -5.67
CA SER A 401 -6.27 28.73 -5.11
C SER A 401 -6.27 29.65 -3.87
N THR A 402 -7.43 30.22 -3.55
CA THR A 402 -7.58 31.03 -2.30
C THR A 402 -7.20 30.22 -1.05
N ARG A 403 -7.59 28.96 -0.96
CA ARG A 403 -7.23 28.10 0.17
C ARG A 403 -5.74 27.80 0.23
N GLY A 404 -5.11 27.56 -0.92
CA GLY A 404 -3.66 27.40 -1.04
C GLY A 404 -2.92 28.66 -0.61
N TRP A 405 -3.37 29.83 -1.07
CA TRP A 405 -2.81 31.13 -0.64
C TRP A 405 -2.92 31.35 0.88
N ILE A 406 -4.06 31.03 1.48
CA ILE A 406 -4.27 31.11 2.96
C ILE A 406 -3.34 30.14 3.69
N HIS A 407 -3.15 28.94 3.16
CA HIS A 407 -2.28 27.91 3.74
C HIS A 407 -0.81 28.35 3.76
N LYS A 408 -0.37 29.03 2.74
CA LYS A 408 0.91 29.74 2.64
C LYS A 408 2.13 28.83 2.47
N SER A 409 2.52 28.10 3.53
CA SER A 409 3.73 27.28 3.55
C SER A 409 3.43 25.84 3.10
N ASP A 410 4.28 25.32 2.19
CA ASP A 410 4.18 23.94 1.66
C ASP A 410 2.78 23.61 1.10
N ASN A 411 2.20 24.60 0.42
CA ASN A 411 0.89 24.54 -0.20
C ASN A 411 0.90 23.99 -1.64
N GLN A 412 2.06 23.54 -2.12
CA GLN A 412 2.19 22.99 -3.47
C GLN A 412 1.29 21.78 -3.65
N GLY A 413 0.64 21.73 -4.79
CA GLY A 413 -0.24 20.65 -5.14
C GLY A 413 -0.98 20.89 -6.43
N PHE A 414 -1.73 19.90 -6.86
CA PHE A 414 -2.56 19.99 -8.05
C PHE A 414 -3.78 19.08 -7.96
N ILE A 415 -4.78 19.39 -8.76
CA ILE A 415 -5.86 18.48 -9.10
C ILE A 415 -5.80 18.22 -10.61
N LYS A 416 -5.72 16.94 -10.99
CA LYS A 416 -5.78 16.48 -12.37
C LYS A 416 -6.95 15.52 -12.49
N ILE A 417 -7.79 15.74 -13.50
CA ILE A 417 -8.98 14.94 -13.77
C ILE A 417 -8.98 14.49 -15.23
N ILE A 418 -9.53 13.30 -15.47
CA ILE A 418 -9.57 12.67 -16.79
C ILE A 418 -11.01 12.29 -17.09
N GLU A 419 -11.57 12.89 -18.12
CA GLU A 419 -12.93 12.61 -18.60
C GLU A 419 -12.87 11.72 -19.84
N ASP A 420 -13.72 10.71 -19.91
CA ASP A 420 -14.04 10.04 -21.16
C ASP A 420 -15.12 10.85 -21.90
N THR A 421 -14.78 11.38 -23.07
CA THR A 421 -15.69 12.26 -23.85
C THR A 421 -16.91 11.51 -24.42
N LYS A 422 -16.85 10.18 -24.54
CA LYS A 422 -18.00 9.38 -25.02
C LYS A 422 -19.09 9.25 -23.98
N THR A 423 -18.71 9.12 -22.72
CA THR A 423 -19.62 8.91 -21.61
C THR A 423 -19.90 10.17 -20.82
N GLY A 424 -19.02 11.18 -20.92
CA GLY A 424 -19.13 12.44 -20.19
C GLY A 424 -18.91 12.30 -18.69
N VAL A 425 -18.16 11.26 -18.26
CA VAL A 425 -17.84 10.99 -16.84
C VAL A 425 -16.35 10.98 -16.60
N LEU A 426 -15.92 11.20 -15.35
CA LEU A 426 -14.53 11.03 -14.96
C LEU A 426 -14.18 9.53 -14.93
N VAL A 427 -13.04 9.18 -15.54
CA VAL A 427 -12.46 7.84 -15.52
C VAL A 427 -11.20 7.76 -14.66
N GLY A 428 -10.69 8.91 -14.25
CA GLY A 428 -9.56 9.00 -13.34
C GLY A 428 -9.38 10.39 -12.76
N ALA A 429 -8.75 10.46 -11.60
CA ALA A 429 -8.40 11.72 -10.95
C ALA A 429 -7.21 11.56 -10.01
N THR A 430 -6.41 12.61 -9.89
CA THR A 430 -5.34 12.76 -8.91
C THR A 430 -5.53 14.06 -8.15
N SER A 431 -5.44 13.97 -6.81
CA SER A 431 -5.44 15.12 -5.91
C SER A 431 -4.14 15.12 -5.10
N ALA A 432 -3.26 16.05 -5.35
CA ALA A 432 -2.02 16.25 -4.60
C ALA A 432 -2.07 17.56 -3.83
N GLY A 433 -1.69 17.56 -2.55
CA GLY A 433 -1.67 18.77 -1.73
C GLY A 433 -1.70 18.52 -0.24
N PRO A 434 -1.80 19.57 0.59
CA PRO A 434 -1.82 19.45 2.06
C PRO A 434 -2.95 18.55 2.62
N ALA A 435 -4.03 18.38 1.85
CA ALA A 435 -5.16 17.53 2.18
C ALA A 435 -5.56 16.67 0.96
N GLY A 436 -4.58 16.18 0.22
CA GLY A 436 -4.78 15.49 -1.06
C GLY A 436 -5.64 14.25 -0.92
N GLY A 437 -5.44 13.46 0.14
CA GLY A 437 -6.20 12.27 0.44
C GLY A 437 -7.67 12.56 0.76
N GLU A 438 -7.95 13.60 1.52
CA GLU A 438 -9.32 13.98 1.88
C GLU A 438 -10.08 14.60 0.69
N VAL A 439 -9.41 15.43 -0.10
CA VAL A 439 -9.98 16.00 -1.34
C VAL A 439 -10.33 14.92 -2.36
N LEU A 440 -9.56 13.82 -2.38
CA LEU A 440 -9.83 12.67 -3.25
C LEU A 440 -11.23 12.10 -3.05
N SER A 441 -11.83 12.18 -1.86
CA SER A 441 -13.11 11.55 -1.54
C SER A 441 -14.22 11.95 -2.51
N ALA A 442 -14.32 13.23 -2.87
CA ALA A 442 -15.31 13.73 -3.82
C ALA A 442 -15.05 13.20 -5.25
N LEU A 443 -13.78 13.13 -5.66
CA LEU A 443 -13.37 12.61 -6.96
C LEU A 443 -13.57 11.08 -7.04
N ALA A 444 -13.28 10.37 -5.96
CA ALA A 444 -13.52 8.93 -5.87
C ALA A 444 -15.01 8.59 -6.00
N LEU A 445 -15.87 9.36 -5.32
CA LEU A 445 -17.33 9.22 -5.48
C LEU A 445 -17.77 9.51 -6.92
N ALA A 446 -17.22 10.57 -7.54
CA ALA A 446 -17.55 10.93 -8.91
C ALA A 446 -17.19 9.83 -9.93
N VAL A 447 -16.00 9.24 -9.79
CA VAL A 447 -15.55 8.12 -10.66
C VAL A 447 -16.37 6.87 -10.37
N HIS A 448 -16.55 6.50 -9.10
CA HIS A 448 -17.27 5.29 -8.70
C HIS A 448 -18.73 5.29 -9.17
N ALA A 449 -19.44 6.37 -8.88
CA ALA A 449 -20.85 6.51 -9.24
C ALA A 449 -21.06 6.98 -10.69
N ARG A 450 -20.00 7.13 -11.48
CA ARG A 450 -20.05 7.60 -12.87
C ARG A 450 -20.87 8.90 -13.00
N ILE A 451 -20.61 9.87 -12.10
CA ILE A 451 -21.34 11.13 -12.07
C ILE A 451 -20.97 11.95 -13.32
N PRO A 452 -21.95 12.43 -14.10
CA PRO A 452 -21.68 13.27 -15.27
C PRO A 452 -20.88 14.52 -14.91
N VAL A 453 -19.90 14.88 -15.75
CA VAL A 453 -19.09 16.11 -15.58
C VAL A 453 -19.98 17.35 -15.51
N SER A 454 -21.10 17.38 -16.28
CA SER A 454 -22.09 18.46 -16.21
C SER A 454 -22.70 18.63 -14.81
N THR A 455 -22.92 17.52 -14.08
CA THR A 455 -23.41 17.57 -12.69
C THR A 455 -22.34 18.12 -11.76
N LEU A 456 -21.08 17.67 -11.92
CA LEU A 456 -19.96 18.17 -11.10
C LEU A 456 -19.71 19.66 -11.31
N THR A 457 -19.89 20.15 -12.55
CA THR A 457 -19.72 21.56 -12.89
C THR A 457 -20.77 22.48 -12.23
N THR A 458 -21.97 21.97 -12.01
CA THR A 458 -23.08 22.73 -11.37
C THR A 458 -23.16 22.55 -9.87
N MET A 459 -22.33 21.68 -9.29
CA MET A 459 -22.30 21.43 -7.84
C MET A 459 -21.83 22.68 -7.07
N ILE A 460 -22.39 22.92 -5.88
CA ILE A 460 -21.95 23.96 -4.97
C ILE A 460 -20.77 23.43 -4.16
N TYR A 461 -19.62 24.11 -4.27
CA TYR A 461 -18.41 23.78 -3.50
C TYR A 461 -18.19 24.81 -2.39
N ALA A 462 -17.93 24.33 -1.17
CA ALA A 462 -17.68 25.21 -0.03
C ALA A 462 -16.43 26.08 -0.25
N TYR A 463 -16.47 27.34 0.20
CA TYR A 463 -15.39 28.31 0.02
C TYR A 463 -14.96 28.91 1.38
N PRO A 464 -13.65 29.09 1.63
CA PRO A 464 -12.51 28.60 0.84
C PRO A 464 -12.05 27.20 1.34
N THR A 465 -11.95 26.24 0.43
CA THR A 465 -11.50 24.87 0.73
C THR A 465 -10.57 24.37 -0.36
N PHE A 466 -9.76 23.35 -0.08
CA PHE A 466 -8.91 22.74 -1.12
C PHE A 466 -9.74 22.06 -2.23
N HIS A 467 -10.85 21.40 -1.90
CA HIS A 467 -11.71 20.76 -2.90
C HIS A 467 -12.42 21.78 -3.81
N ARG A 468 -12.45 23.09 -3.46
CA ARG A 468 -12.94 24.15 -4.33
C ARG A 468 -12.09 24.31 -5.60
N SER A 469 -10.89 23.72 -5.66
CA SER A 469 -10.09 23.63 -6.88
C SER A 469 -10.61 22.61 -7.90
N ILE A 470 -11.54 21.71 -7.53
CA ILE A 470 -12.15 20.76 -8.46
C ILE A 470 -12.86 21.47 -9.63
N PRO A 471 -13.79 22.43 -9.42
CA PRO A 471 -14.42 23.16 -10.52
C PRO A 471 -13.43 23.95 -11.40
N GLU A 472 -12.29 24.36 -10.87
CA GLU A 472 -11.25 25.01 -11.67
C GLU A 472 -10.57 23.99 -12.62
N ALA A 473 -10.35 22.74 -12.16
CA ALA A 473 -9.87 21.66 -13.02
C ALA A 473 -10.93 21.28 -14.06
N LEU A 474 -12.23 21.20 -13.68
CA LEU A 474 -13.34 20.93 -14.61
C LEU A 474 -13.45 21.99 -15.70
N ALA A 475 -13.28 23.25 -15.39
CA ALA A 475 -13.30 24.36 -16.36
C ALA A 475 -12.11 24.32 -17.35
N LYS A 476 -11.06 23.56 -17.04
CA LYS A 476 -9.85 23.41 -17.88
C LYS A 476 -9.83 22.12 -18.70
N LEU A 477 -10.89 21.35 -18.72
CA LEU A 477 -11.02 20.14 -19.55
C LEU A 477 -10.85 20.46 -21.05
N LYS A 478 -9.81 19.93 -21.67
CA LYS A 478 -9.48 20.14 -23.10
C LYS A 478 -8.80 18.91 -23.70
#